data_2a8ed76985348b75f594bc8bb0ecb25f
#
_entry.id   2a8ed76985348b75f594bc8bb0ecb25f
#
_cell.length_a   1.000
_cell.length_b   1.000
_cell.length_c   1.000
_cell.angle_alpha   90.00
_cell.angle_beta   90.00
_cell.angle_gamma   90.00
#
_symmetry.space_group_name_H-M   'P 1'
#
loop_
_entity.id
_entity.type
_entity.pdbx_description
1 polymer ?
#
loop_
_entity_poly.entity_id
_entity_poly.type
_entity_poly.pdbx_seq_one_letter_code
_entity_poly.pdbx_strand_id
1 'polypeptide(L)'
;MYVNAFTNIERALRAEAGIANELDYVEQISWVLFLKYLHDLEEERKDRAELQGKAYIPILPNELKWDSWAYPQIGSELDKNALIGDDLIDFLDKMLFPGLAKLKGDGTDPATIEYKIGEIFGELRNKFRSGYILRDVIEQINLLH
;
A
#
# COMPACT_ATOMS: atom_id res chain seq x y z
N MET A 1 -1.76 -4.56 -21.79
CA MET A 1 -2.50 -4.13 -20.59
C MET A 1 -1.57 -3.68 -19.48
N TYR A 2 -0.74 -4.57 -18.92
CA TYR A 2 0.21 -4.19 -17.86
C TYR A 2 1.29 -3.21 -18.33
N VAL A 3 1.70 -3.29 -19.59
CA VAL A 3 2.70 -2.39 -20.17
C VAL A 3 2.23 -0.93 -20.07
N ASN A 4 0.97 -0.65 -20.37
CA ASN A 4 0.43 0.71 -20.27
C ASN A 4 0.38 1.20 -18.83
N ALA A 5 0.00 0.34 -17.88
CA ALA A 5 -0.02 0.69 -16.46
C ALA A 5 1.39 1.06 -15.97
N PHE A 6 2.40 0.24 -16.28
CA PHE A 6 3.78 0.53 -15.86
C PHE A 6 4.35 1.77 -16.55
N THR A 7 4.01 2.01 -17.81
CA THR A 7 4.42 3.24 -18.50
C THR A 7 3.82 4.49 -17.83
N ASN A 8 2.55 4.42 -17.46
CA ASN A 8 1.87 5.51 -16.76
C ASN A 8 2.45 5.74 -15.37
N ILE A 9 2.77 4.67 -14.64
CA ILE A 9 3.43 4.76 -13.33
C ILE A 9 4.79 5.43 -13.46
N GLU A 10 5.60 5.02 -14.43
CA GLU A 10 6.91 5.61 -14.66
C GLU A 10 6.81 7.11 -14.96
N ARG A 11 5.86 7.49 -15.81
CA ARG A 11 5.63 8.90 -16.15
C ARG A 11 5.26 9.72 -14.91
N ALA A 12 4.35 9.19 -14.06
CA ALA A 12 3.94 9.85 -12.84
C ALA A 12 5.12 10.02 -11.88
N LEU A 13 5.93 8.98 -11.70
CA LEU A 13 7.06 9.00 -10.78
C LEU A 13 8.17 9.94 -11.23
N ARG A 14 8.36 10.13 -12.54
CA ARG A 14 9.33 11.09 -13.06
C ARG A 14 8.96 12.53 -12.73
N ALA A 15 7.68 12.81 -12.54
CA ALA A 15 7.18 14.12 -12.13
C ALA A 15 7.27 14.35 -10.62
N GLU A 16 7.56 13.31 -9.81
CA GLU A 16 7.58 13.40 -8.35
C GLU A 16 8.90 14.01 -7.87
N ALA A 17 8.80 15.13 -7.15
CA ALA A 17 9.97 15.87 -6.67
C ALA A 17 10.78 15.10 -5.63
N GLY A 18 10.15 14.19 -4.89
CA GLY A 18 10.83 13.41 -3.84
C GLY A 18 11.65 12.25 -4.39
N ILE A 19 11.52 11.92 -5.68
CA ILE A 19 12.22 10.78 -6.31
C ILE A 19 13.37 11.33 -7.13
N ALA A 20 14.60 11.14 -6.64
CA ALA A 20 15.80 11.78 -7.19
C ALA A 20 16.59 10.86 -8.12
N ASN A 21 16.44 9.54 -8.03
CA ASN A 21 17.24 8.58 -8.78
C ASN A 21 16.49 7.26 -8.95
N GLU A 22 17.10 6.32 -9.68
CA GLU A 22 16.47 5.02 -9.93
C GLU A 22 16.28 4.17 -8.68
N LEU A 23 17.15 4.27 -7.70
CA LEU A 23 16.98 3.54 -6.44
C LEU A 23 15.72 4.03 -5.72
N ASP A 24 15.53 5.35 -5.65
CA ASP A 24 14.31 5.94 -5.09
C ASP A 24 13.07 5.43 -5.85
N TYR A 25 13.15 5.41 -7.17
CA TYR A 25 12.08 4.93 -8.02
C TYR A 25 11.70 3.48 -7.64
N VAL A 26 12.70 2.58 -7.60
CA VAL A 26 12.46 1.17 -7.31
C VAL A 26 11.90 0.97 -5.90
N GLU A 27 12.45 1.68 -4.91
CA GLU A 27 11.97 1.57 -3.54
C GLU A 27 10.51 2.02 -3.42
N GLN A 28 10.17 3.15 -4.01
CA GLN A 28 8.83 3.71 -3.87
C GLN A 28 7.78 2.89 -4.60
N ILE A 29 8.05 2.48 -5.83
CA ILE A 29 7.11 1.62 -6.55
C ILE A 29 6.95 0.26 -5.84
N SER A 30 8.04 -0.25 -5.26
CA SER A 30 8.03 -1.56 -4.60
C SER A 30 7.14 -1.60 -3.38
N TRP A 31 7.17 -0.55 -2.52
CA TRP A 31 6.33 -0.59 -1.33
C TRP A 31 4.84 -0.46 -1.69
N VAL A 32 4.51 0.34 -2.70
CA VAL A 32 3.10 0.47 -3.13
C VAL A 32 2.60 -0.87 -3.71
N LEU A 33 3.41 -1.49 -4.59
CA LEU A 33 3.07 -2.80 -5.17
C LEU A 33 2.96 -3.87 -4.09
N PHE A 34 3.85 -3.86 -3.11
CA PHE A 34 3.81 -4.83 -2.02
C PHE A 34 2.50 -4.75 -1.24
N LEU A 35 2.05 -3.55 -0.90
CA LEU A 35 0.81 -3.38 -0.15
C LEU A 35 -0.41 -3.81 -0.96
N LYS A 36 -0.42 -3.56 -2.27
CA LYS A 36 -1.48 -4.06 -3.16
C LYS A 36 -1.47 -5.59 -3.22
N TYR A 37 -0.28 -6.18 -3.38
CA TYR A 37 -0.12 -7.64 -3.38
C TYR A 37 -0.61 -8.25 -2.06
N LEU A 38 -0.24 -7.65 -0.95
CA LEU A 38 -0.66 -8.11 0.37
C LEU A 38 -2.18 -8.05 0.52
N HIS A 39 -2.79 -6.99 0.02
CA HIS A 39 -4.24 -6.85 0.02
C HIS A 39 -4.90 -8.00 -0.76
N ASP A 40 -4.44 -8.25 -1.98
CA ASP A 40 -4.99 -9.32 -2.83
C ASP A 40 -4.81 -10.70 -2.18
N LEU A 41 -3.66 -10.94 -1.55
CA LEU A 41 -3.38 -12.18 -0.84
C LEU A 41 -4.32 -12.37 0.36
N GLU A 42 -4.56 -11.31 1.14
CA GLU A 42 -5.45 -11.37 2.28
C GLU A 42 -6.89 -11.62 1.86
N GLU A 43 -7.35 -11.00 0.77
CA GLU A 43 -8.69 -11.23 0.23
C GLU A 43 -8.86 -12.69 -0.19
N GLU A 44 -7.87 -13.26 -0.86
CA GLU A 44 -7.89 -14.68 -1.26
C GLU A 44 -7.94 -15.59 -0.04
N ARG A 45 -7.13 -15.33 0.97
CA ARG A 45 -7.09 -16.14 2.20
C ARG A 45 -8.38 -16.03 2.99
N LYS A 46 -8.98 -14.84 3.03
CA LYS A 46 -10.25 -14.61 3.69
C LYS A 46 -11.37 -15.41 3.00
N ASP A 47 -11.43 -15.37 1.67
CA ASP A 47 -12.42 -16.12 0.90
C ASP A 47 -12.26 -17.63 1.12
N ARG A 48 -11.02 -18.10 1.13
CA ARG A 48 -10.73 -19.52 1.38
C ARG A 48 -11.16 -19.95 2.77
N ALA A 49 -10.93 -19.10 3.78
CA ALA A 49 -11.35 -19.37 5.15
C ALA A 49 -12.87 -19.45 5.25
N GLU A 50 -13.60 -18.55 4.58
CA GLU A 50 -15.07 -18.58 4.53
C GLU A 50 -15.58 -19.88 3.93
N LEU A 51 -14.98 -20.35 2.82
CA LEU A 51 -15.36 -21.60 2.19
C LEU A 51 -15.13 -22.81 3.10
N GLN A 52 -14.15 -22.73 4.00
CA GLN A 52 -13.84 -23.80 4.96
C GLN A 52 -14.59 -23.63 6.29
N GLY A 53 -15.43 -22.62 6.43
CA GLY A 53 -16.16 -22.33 7.67
C GLY A 53 -15.26 -21.87 8.80
N LYS A 54 -14.10 -21.30 8.50
CA LYS A 54 -13.12 -20.82 9.49
C LYS A 54 -13.10 -19.30 9.56
N ALA A 55 -12.81 -18.77 10.76
CA ALA A 55 -12.57 -17.34 10.91
C ALA A 55 -11.20 -16.97 10.34
N TYR A 56 -11.12 -15.83 9.66
CA TYR A 56 -9.87 -15.31 9.15
C TYR A 56 -9.34 -14.20 10.08
N ILE A 57 -8.07 -14.29 10.45
CA ILE A 57 -7.40 -13.27 11.26
C ILE A 57 -6.55 -12.42 10.30
N PRO A 58 -6.90 -11.14 10.08
CA PRO A 58 -6.15 -10.29 9.16
C PRO A 58 -4.73 -10.01 9.65
N ILE A 59 -3.81 -9.87 8.69
CA ILE A 59 -2.44 -9.46 8.98
C ILE A 59 -2.41 -7.97 9.35
N LEU A 60 -3.13 -7.13 8.59
CA LEU A 60 -3.14 -5.68 8.82
C LEU A 60 -4.37 -5.24 9.60
N PRO A 61 -4.22 -4.24 10.49
CA PRO A 61 -5.37 -3.53 11.06
C PRO A 61 -6.24 -2.92 9.96
N ASN A 62 -7.54 -2.78 10.23
CA ASN A 62 -8.49 -2.26 9.23
C ASN A 62 -8.07 -0.93 8.63
N GLU A 63 -7.59 0.00 9.45
CA GLU A 63 -7.22 1.35 9.01
C GLU A 63 -5.99 1.37 8.11
N LEU A 64 -5.19 0.31 8.09
CA LEU A 64 -3.98 0.21 7.27
C LEU A 64 -4.18 -0.61 6.00
N LYS A 65 -5.38 -1.15 5.77
CA LYS A 65 -5.67 -1.95 4.58
C LYS A 65 -5.76 -1.08 3.34
N TRP A 66 -5.36 -1.66 2.22
CA TRP A 66 -5.37 -0.99 0.91
C TRP A 66 -6.73 -0.35 0.59
N ASP A 67 -7.82 -1.07 0.82
CA ASP A 67 -9.16 -0.57 0.54
C ASP A 67 -9.68 0.44 1.57
N SER A 68 -8.93 0.69 2.64
CA SER A 68 -9.28 1.72 3.62
C SER A 68 -8.68 3.07 3.27
N TRP A 69 -7.45 3.10 2.74
CA TRP A 69 -6.73 4.35 2.51
C TRP A 69 -6.32 4.56 1.05
N ALA A 70 -5.87 3.49 0.38
CA ALA A 70 -5.31 3.62 -0.97
C ALA A 70 -6.40 3.71 -2.01
N TYR A 71 -7.34 2.79 -1.99
CA TYR A 71 -8.42 2.77 -2.97
C TYR A 71 -9.74 2.36 -2.34
N PRO A 72 -10.29 3.21 -1.44
CA PRO A 72 -11.64 2.95 -0.92
C PRO A 72 -12.65 3.07 -2.05
N GLN A 73 -13.55 2.10 -2.13
CA GLN A 73 -14.51 1.99 -3.22
C GLN A 73 -15.94 2.07 -2.73
N ILE A 74 -16.78 2.69 -3.55
CA ILE A 74 -18.24 2.55 -3.47
C ILE A 74 -18.65 1.86 -4.77
N GLY A 75 -19.07 0.61 -4.68
CA GLY A 75 -19.28 -0.22 -5.87
C GLY A 75 -17.95 -0.50 -6.56
N SER A 76 -17.83 -0.17 -7.84
CA SER A 76 -16.61 -0.33 -8.63
C SER A 76 -15.80 0.97 -8.76
N GLU A 77 -16.29 2.08 -8.19
CA GLU A 77 -15.67 3.39 -8.33
C GLU A 77 -14.97 3.83 -7.06
N LEU A 78 -13.95 4.69 -7.21
CA LEU A 78 -13.27 5.29 -6.09
C LEU A 78 -14.25 6.15 -5.27
N ASP A 79 -14.21 5.99 -3.94
CA ASP A 79 -14.99 6.80 -3.02
C ASP A 79 -14.58 8.27 -3.17
N LYS A 80 -15.57 9.17 -3.31
CA LYS A 80 -15.34 10.60 -3.41
C LYS A 80 -14.65 11.19 -2.17
N ASN A 81 -14.79 10.53 -1.02
CA ASN A 81 -14.15 10.95 0.22
C ASN A 81 -12.75 10.38 0.41
N ALA A 82 -12.21 9.69 -0.60
CA ALA A 82 -10.85 9.15 -0.55
C ALA A 82 -9.84 10.28 -0.33
N LEU A 83 -8.78 9.97 0.43
CA LEU A 83 -7.72 10.95 0.70
C LEU A 83 -7.00 11.35 -0.59
N ILE A 84 -6.71 12.64 -0.73
CA ILE A 84 -5.98 13.20 -1.87
C ILE A 84 -5.01 14.27 -1.36
N GLY A 85 -4.06 14.66 -2.22
CA GLY A 85 -3.15 15.77 -1.92
C GLY A 85 -2.39 15.57 -0.62
N ASP A 86 -2.28 16.66 0.14
CA ASP A 86 -1.51 16.66 1.40
C ASP A 86 -2.09 15.71 2.45
N ASP A 87 -3.41 15.51 2.46
CA ASP A 87 -4.06 14.59 3.41
C ASP A 87 -3.61 13.15 3.17
N LEU A 88 -3.44 12.76 1.91
CA LEU A 88 -2.94 11.43 1.58
C LEU A 88 -1.48 11.27 2.04
N ILE A 89 -0.63 12.26 1.78
CA ILE A 89 0.77 12.22 2.21
C ILE A 89 0.87 12.20 3.74
N ASP A 90 0.08 13.02 4.43
CA ASP A 90 0.04 13.03 5.90
C ASP A 90 -0.36 11.67 6.45
N PHE A 91 -1.32 11.00 5.83
CA PHE A 91 -1.71 9.66 6.25
C PHE A 91 -0.55 8.68 6.15
N LEU A 92 0.20 8.71 5.03
CA LEU A 92 1.37 7.84 4.86
C LEU A 92 2.39 8.06 5.96
N ASP A 93 2.74 9.31 6.23
CA ASP A 93 3.83 9.64 7.13
C ASP A 93 3.47 9.50 8.60
N LYS A 94 2.22 9.78 8.96
CA LYS A 94 1.78 9.81 10.36
C LYS A 94 1.06 8.53 10.80
N MET A 95 0.43 7.81 9.87
CA MET A 95 -0.41 6.66 10.22
C MET A 95 0.08 5.37 9.57
N LEU A 96 0.26 5.35 8.25
CA LEU A 96 0.55 4.10 7.54
C LEU A 96 1.93 3.55 7.88
N PHE A 97 2.99 4.31 7.60
CA PHE A 97 4.35 3.84 7.83
C PHE A 97 4.61 3.55 9.30
N PRO A 98 4.26 4.46 10.25
CA PRO A 98 4.41 4.15 11.66
C PRO A 98 3.57 2.95 12.11
N GLY A 99 2.35 2.82 11.59
CA GLY A 99 1.47 1.70 11.92
C GLY A 99 2.02 0.36 11.44
N LEU A 100 2.56 0.32 10.22
CA LEU A 100 3.18 -0.89 9.69
C LEU A 100 4.47 -1.24 10.44
N ALA A 101 5.27 -0.23 10.80
CA ALA A 101 6.49 -0.45 11.58
C ALA A 101 6.19 -1.09 12.95
N LYS A 102 5.05 -0.77 13.56
CA LYS A 102 4.64 -1.31 14.85
C LYS A 102 4.29 -2.80 14.80
N LEU A 103 4.09 -3.38 13.63
CA LEU A 103 3.84 -4.82 13.51
C LEU A 103 5.01 -5.66 13.99
N LYS A 104 6.20 -5.09 14.08
CA LYS A 104 7.39 -5.69 14.65
C LYS A 104 7.45 -5.53 16.18
N GLY A 105 6.33 -5.29 16.85
CA GLY A 105 6.29 -5.00 18.28
C GLY A 105 6.87 -6.09 19.16
N ASP A 106 7.09 -5.75 20.45
CA ASP A 106 7.62 -6.67 21.45
C ASP A 106 6.76 -7.93 21.55
N GLY A 107 7.39 -9.08 21.57
CA GLY A 107 6.70 -10.35 21.64
C GLY A 107 6.24 -10.90 20.29
N THR A 108 6.42 -10.18 19.19
CA THR A 108 6.12 -10.69 17.86
C THR A 108 7.21 -11.66 17.40
N ASP A 109 6.80 -12.85 16.95
CA ASP A 109 7.73 -13.87 16.46
C ASP A 109 8.45 -13.38 15.19
N PRO A 110 9.80 -13.34 15.17
CA PRO A 110 10.55 -12.92 13.98
C PRO A 110 10.30 -13.73 12.72
N ALA A 111 9.73 -14.93 12.85
CA ALA A 111 9.43 -15.76 11.68
C ALA A 111 8.11 -15.37 11.00
N THR A 112 7.34 -14.46 11.57
CA THR A 112 6.04 -14.08 11.03
C THR A 112 6.16 -13.01 9.94
N ILE A 113 5.13 -12.94 9.07
CA ILE A 113 5.05 -11.91 8.04
C ILE A 113 4.86 -10.52 8.67
N GLU A 114 4.13 -10.43 9.79
CA GLU A 114 3.93 -9.18 10.54
C GLU A 114 5.27 -8.59 10.97
N TYR A 115 6.15 -9.41 11.51
CA TYR A 115 7.47 -8.96 11.93
C TYR A 115 8.29 -8.43 10.74
N LYS A 116 8.26 -9.14 9.62
CA LYS A 116 9.00 -8.74 8.42
C LYS A 116 8.48 -7.44 7.83
N ILE A 117 7.17 -7.25 7.82
CA ILE A 117 6.55 -5.98 7.39
C ILE A 117 7.04 -4.85 8.29
N GLY A 118 7.04 -5.06 9.60
CA GLY A 118 7.51 -4.07 10.55
C GLY A 118 8.97 -3.68 10.34
N GLU A 119 9.83 -4.67 10.05
CA GLU A 119 11.23 -4.39 9.74
C GLU A 119 11.38 -3.53 8.49
N ILE A 120 10.68 -3.89 7.41
CA ILE A 120 10.75 -3.18 6.14
C ILE A 120 10.30 -1.72 6.31
N PHE A 121 9.13 -1.51 6.89
CA PHE A 121 8.55 -0.17 7.01
C PHE A 121 9.15 0.63 8.18
N GLY A 122 9.88 -0.01 9.06
CA GLY A 122 10.67 0.69 10.07
C GLY A 122 11.90 1.41 9.49
N GLU A 123 12.43 0.91 8.38
CA GLU A 123 13.61 1.48 7.72
C GLU A 123 13.27 2.28 6.46
N LEU A 124 12.21 1.88 5.75
CA LEU A 124 11.79 2.51 4.52
C LEU A 124 11.22 3.91 4.80
N ARG A 125 11.47 4.85 3.89
CA ARG A 125 10.92 6.19 3.97
C ARG A 125 9.99 6.45 2.80
N ASN A 126 8.85 7.08 3.07
CA ASN A 126 8.00 7.59 2.00
C ASN A 126 8.68 8.80 1.36
N LYS A 127 8.89 8.76 0.05
CA LYS A 127 9.47 9.86 -0.72
C LYS A 127 8.47 10.57 -1.62
N PHE A 128 7.23 10.12 -1.65
CA PHE A 128 6.18 10.86 -2.33
C PHE A 128 5.91 12.15 -1.59
N ARG A 129 5.95 13.26 -2.32
CA ARG A 129 5.64 14.60 -1.79
C ARG A 129 4.34 15.14 -2.35
N SER A 130 3.88 14.61 -3.49
CA SER A 130 2.62 14.98 -4.09
C SER A 130 1.60 13.85 -3.91
N GLY A 131 0.54 14.12 -3.18
CA GLY A 131 -0.56 13.17 -3.03
C GLY A 131 -1.31 12.94 -4.34
N TYR A 132 -1.29 13.91 -5.25
CA TYR A 132 -1.90 13.75 -6.57
C TYR A 132 -1.12 12.75 -7.42
N ILE A 133 0.21 12.83 -7.40
CA ILE A 133 1.07 11.86 -8.12
C ILE A 133 0.91 10.47 -7.51
N LEU A 134 0.90 10.37 -6.18
CA LEU A 134 0.68 9.08 -5.52
C LEU A 134 -0.69 8.51 -5.89
N ARG A 135 -1.73 9.35 -5.95
CA ARG A 135 -3.07 8.91 -6.34
C ARG A 135 -3.06 8.32 -7.76
N ASP A 136 -2.36 8.94 -8.69
CA ASP A 136 -2.22 8.41 -10.05
C ASP A 136 -1.53 7.06 -10.06
N VAL A 137 -0.45 6.91 -9.29
CA VAL A 137 0.27 5.64 -9.16
C VAL A 137 -0.64 4.55 -8.58
N ILE A 138 -1.37 4.87 -7.51
CA ILE A 138 -2.31 3.93 -6.88
C ILE A 138 -3.38 3.48 -7.87
N GLU A 139 -3.95 4.40 -8.64
CA GLU A 139 -4.97 4.05 -9.63
C GLU A 139 -4.44 3.07 -10.67
N GLN A 140 -3.23 3.30 -11.18
CA GLN A 140 -2.61 2.38 -12.13
C GLN A 140 -2.34 1.01 -11.52
N ILE A 141 -1.83 0.98 -10.29
CA ILE A 141 -1.55 -0.27 -9.58
C ILE A 141 -2.85 -1.02 -9.28
N ASN A 142 -3.92 -0.31 -8.94
CA ASN A 142 -5.20 -0.94 -8.63
C ASN A 142 -5.81 -1.64 -9.85
N LEU A 143 -5.39 -1.29 -11.06
CA LEU A 143 -5.80 -1.98 -12.28
C LEU A 143 -5.07 -3.32 -12.49
N LEU A 144 -3.99 -3.56 -11.76
CA LEU A 144 -3.23 -4.81 -11.85
C LEU A 144 -3.90 -5.88 -10.98
N HIS A 145 -4.02 -7.08 -11.52
CA HIS A 145 -4.63 -8.22 -10.82
C HIS A 145 -3.76 -9.46 -10.89
#